data_9209f5292b3972c8939513f46a04ad59
#
_entry.id   9209f5292b3972c8939513f46a04ad59
#
_cell.length_a   1.000
_cell.length_b   1.000
_cell.length_c   1.000
_cell.angle_alpha   90.00
_cell.angle_beta   90.00
_cell.angle_gamma   90.00
#
_symmetry.space_group_name_H-M   'P 1'
#
loop_
_entity.id
_entity.type
_entity.pdbx_description
1 polymer ?
#
loop_
_entity_poly.entity_id
_entity_poly.type
_entity_poly.pdbx_seq_one_letter_code
_entity_poly.pdbx_strand_id
1 'polypeptide(L)'
;IYTDQRGQLVFIDTPGYHLSEKTINRKMQEVTVSALSESDIILYIMDGKRAAKKEEETLAELIKEAKVPLVCAINKKDILTKDEEEDARFFLKSRFPTSPILLTSAEKDEGIDELLIELFKLAPEGELMYDESSYTDQNLEFRISEIIREKTINMLSDELPHTIFVEVSDLEYDDEENKVWIRAFINTERDGQKGIIVGKGGENIKKIRQASFKDIKKIFPGSKLELDLRVKAVAKWRNNQVILDKIFKDMSK
;
A
#
# COMPACT_ATOMS: atom_id res chain seq x y z
N ILE A 1 -8.75 -5.29 -6.36
CA ILE A 1 -9.64 -5.67 -7.48
C ILE A 1 -10.98 -5.01 -7.24
N TYR A 2 -11.51 -4.33 -8.23
CA TYR A 2 -12.84 -3.72 -8.22
C TYR A 2 -13.65 -4.28 -9.39
N THR A 3 -14.80 -4.88 -9.10
CA THR A 3 -15.68 -5.50 -10.11
C THR A 3 -17.09 -4.94 -10.00
N ASP A 4 -17.67 -4.50 -11.10
CA ASP A 4 -19.08 -4.10 -11.20
C ASP A 4 -19.67 -4.48 -12.57
N GLN A 5 -20.88 -3.99 -12.90
CA GLN A 5 -21.58 -4.28 -14.15
C GLN A 5 -20.83 -3.85 -15.42
N ARG A 6 -19.85 -2.94 -15.32
CA ARG A 6 -19.01 -2.46 -16.42
C ARG A 6 -17.85 -3.37 -16.72
N GLY A 7 -17.44 -4.21 -15.75
CA GLY A 7 -16.28 -5.11 -15.85
C GLY A 7 -15.42 -5.09 -14.59
N GLN A 8 -14.12 -5.30 -14.78
CA GLN A 8 -13.16 -5.42 -13.68
C GLN A 8 -11.97 -4.49 -13.86
N LEU A 9 -11.61 -3.77 -12.81
CA LEU A 9 -10.36 -3.01 -12.70
C LEU A 9 -9.46 -3.66 -11.67
N VAL A 10 -8.24 -4.00 -12.07
CA VAL A 10 -7.20 -4.52 -11.17
C VAL A 10 -6.24 -3.38 -10.86
N PHE A 11 -6.22 -2.92 -9.61
CA PHE A 11 -5.34 -1.85 -9.16
C PHE A 11 -4.03 -2.45 -8.62
N ILE A 12 -2.92 -2.04 -9.20
CA ILE A 12 -1.58 -2.36 -8.71
C ILE A 12 -1.11 -1.14 -7.92
N ASP A 13 -1.08 -1.27 -6.58
CA ASP A 13 -0.54 -0.23 -5.72
C ASP A 13 0.99 -0.19 -5.84
N THR A 14 1.52 0.99 -6.12
CA THR A 14 2.96 1.18 -6.26
C THR A 14 3.53 1.91 -5.04
N PRO A 15 4.74 1.54 -4.58
CA PRO A 15 5.42 2.32 -3.56
C PRO A 15 5.58 3.77 -3.99
N GLY A 16 5.43 4.72 -3.06
CA GLY A 16 5.66 6.13 -3.35
C GLY A 16 7.04 6.37 -3.97
N TYR A 17 7.09 7.16 -5.04
CA TYR A 17 8.32 7.47 -5.74
C TYR A 17 9.15 8.49 -4.94
N HIS A 18 10.32 8.07 -4.43
CA HIS A 18 11.24 8.91 -3.65
C HIS A 18 12.63 8.92 -4.28
N LEU A 19 13.13 10.13 -4.54
CA LEU A 19 14.51 10.33 -5.01
C LEU A 19 15.49 10.11 -3.86
N SER A 20 16.10 8.93 -3.79
CA SER A 20 17.12 8.60 -2.78
C SER A 20 18.01 7.46 -3.26
N GLU A 21 19.29 7.53 -2.91
CA GLU A 21 20.29 6.51 -3.21
C GLU A 21 20.21 5.27 -2.31
N LYS A 22 19.33 5.24 -1.31
CA LYS A 22 19.17 4.09 -0.43
C LYS A 22 18.66 2.87 -1.21
N THR A 23 19.18 1.69 -0.92
CA THR A 23 18.85 0.44 -1.61
C THR A 23 17.36 0.17 -1.69
N ILE A 24 16.62 0.39 -0.58
CA ILE A 24 15.17 0.24 -0.55
C ILE A 24 14.46 1.17 -1.55
N ASN A 25 14.87 2.44 -1.62
CA ASN A 25 14.23 3.41 -2.51
C ASN A 25 14.51 3.10 -4.00
N ARG A 26 15.71 2.60 -4.31
CA ARG A 26 16.01 2.11 -5.67
C ARG A 26 15.10 0.94 -6.06
N LYS A 27 14.89 0.00 -5.14
CA LYS A 27 13.97 -1.12 -5.37
C LYS A 27 12.53 -0.64 -5.56
N MET A 28 12.07 0.32 -4.76
CA MET A 28 10.76 0.95 -4.93
C MET A 28 10.61 1.62 -6.31
N GLN A 29 11.65 2.32 -6.79
CA GLN A 29 11.65 2.91 -8.13
C GLN A 29 11.57 1.85 -9.23
N GLU A 30 12.33 0.75 -9.12
CA GLU A 30 12.27 -0.37 -10.07
C GLU A 30 10.85 -0.95 -10.17
N VAL A 31 10.20 -1.21 -9.01
CA VAL A 31 8.83 -1.72 -8.96
C VAL A 31 7.85 -0.72 -9.59
N THR A 32 7.97 0.57 -9.29
CA THR A 32 7.12 1.60 -9.89
C THR A 32 7.28 1.65 -11.41
N VAL A 33 8.51 1.64 -11.93
CA VAL A 33 8.77 1.67 -13.37
C VAL A 33 8.23 0.42 -14.06
N SER A 34 8.39 -0.77 -13.46
CA SER A 34 7.82 -2.01 -14.00
C SER A 34 6.29 -1.93 -14.06
N ALA A 35 5.65 -1.52 -12.98
CA ALA A 35 4.20 -1.37 -12.94
C ALA A 35 3.67 -0.37 -13.98
N LEU A 36 4.34 0.75 -14.20
CA LEU A 36 3.97 1.72 -15.24
C LEU A 36 4.02 1.12 -16.65
N SER A 37 5.00 0.26 -16.93
CA SER A 37 5.16 -0.34 -18.27
C SER A 37 4.24 -1.53 -18.52
N GLU A 38 3.73 -2.18 -17.48
CA GLU A 38 2.90 -3.38 -17.55
C GLU A 38 1.39 -3.08 -17.43
N SER A 39 1.03 -1.85 -17.06
CA SER A 39 -0.37 -1.45 -16.87
C SER A 39 -1.03 -0.99 -18.17
N ASP A 40 -2.33 -1.24 -18.31
CA ASP A 40 -3.16 -0.73 -19.41
C ASP A 40 -3.55 0.74 -19.21
N ILE A 41 -3.63 1.19 -17.96
CA ILE A 41 -4.02 2.55 -17.56
C ILE A 41 -3.19 2.95 -16.36
N ILE A 42 -2.73 4.19 -16.35
CA ILE A 42 -2.08 4.79 -15.19
C ILE A 42 -3.09 5.67 -14.46
N LEU A 43 -3.25 5.46 -13.16
CA LEU A 43 -3.94 6.37 -12.26
C LEU A 43 -2.90 7.13 -11.43
N TYR A 44 -2.71 8.42 -11.72
CA TYR A 44 -1.83 9.30 -10.96
C TYR A 44 -2.60 10.04 -9.88
N ILE A 45 -2.38 9.69 -8.62
CA ILE A 45 -3.01 10.33 -7.46
C ILE A 45 -2.03 11.32 -6.84
N MET A 46 -2.37 12.59 -6.89
CA MET A 46 -1.61 13.69 -6.29
C MET A 46 -2.24 14.09 -4.95
N ASP A 47 -1.42 14.22 -3.91
CA ASP A 47 -1.83 14.85 -2.65
C ASP A 47 -1.94 16.36 -2.86
N GLY A 48 -3.16 16.87 -2.97
CA GLY A 48 -3.41 18.29 -3.24
C GLY A 48 -2.90 19.24 -2.14
N LYS A 49 -2.63 18.75 -0.92
CA LYS A 49 -2.02 19.53 0.17
C LYS A 49 -0.53 19.73 0.01
N ARG A 50 0.11 19.01 -0.90
CA ARG A 50 1.55 19.11 -1.12
C ARG A 50 1.83 19.85 -2.42
N ALA A 51 2.63 20.92 -2.31
CA ALA A 51 3.16 21.58 -3.50
C ALA A 51 3.99 20.58 -4.32
N ALA A 52 3.83 20.61 -5.65
CA ALA A 52 4.63 19.81 -6.54
C ALA A 52 6.13 20.09 -6.36
N LYS A 53 6.91 19.04 -6.15
CA LYS A 53 8.37 19.09 -5.94
C LYS A 53 9.08 18.31 -7.03
N LYS A 54 10.40 18.23 -6.91
CA LYS A 54 11.26 17.50 -7.85
C LYS A 54 10.86 16.03 -8.02
N GLU A 55 10.30 15.40 -6.99
CA GLU A 55 9.83 14.02 -7.05
C GLU A 55 8.62 13.88 -7.98
N GLU A 56 7.64 14.77 -7.84
CA GLU A 56 6.46 14.82 -8.71
C GLU A 56 6.83 15.13 -10.16
N GLU A 57 7.82 16.02 -10.38
CA GLU A 57 8.32 16.30 -11.71
C GLU A 57 8.98 15.09 -12.37
N THR A 58 9.84 14.38 -11.62
CA THR A 58 10.49 13.18 -12.13
C THR A 58 9.47 12.07 -12.41
N LEU A 59 8.49 11.88 -11.53
CA LEU A 59 7.42 10.92 -11.74
C LEU A 59 6.57 11.28 -12.97
N ALA A 60 6.27 12.56 -13.17
CA ALA A 60 5.53 13.02 -14.34
C ALA A 60 6.27 12.72 -15.66
N GLU A 61 7.59 12.84 -15.71
CA GLU A 61 8.37 12.47 -16.88
C GLU A 61 8.33 10.94 -17.13
N LEU A 62 8.47 10.13 -16.09
CA LEU A 62 8.33 8.66 -16.20
C LEU A 62 6.95 8.24 -16.73
N ILE A 63 5.89 8.87 -16.22
CA ILE A 63 4.52 8.61 -16.69
C ILE A 63 4.37 8.95 -18.19
N LYS A 64 4.94 10.07 -18.66
CA LYS A 64 4.92 10.43 -20.09
C LYS A 64 5.67 9.41 -20.95
N GLU A 65 6.80 8.91 -20.48
CA GLU A 65 7.61 7.92 -21.20
C GLU A 65 6.89 6.59 -21.38
N ALA A 66 6.04 6.21 -20.43
CA ALA A 66 5.28 4.96 -20.46
C ALA A 66 4.27 4.92 -21.65
N LYS A 67 3.79 6.07 -22.12
CA LYS A 67 2.82 6.19 -23.24
C LYS A 67 1.52 5.39 -23.03
N VAL A 68 1.14 5.21 -21.80
CA VAL A 68 -0.08 4.52 -21.37
C VAL A 68 -1.17 5.54 -21.09
N PRO A 69 -2.46 5.25 -21.37
CA PRO A 69 -3.57 6.13 -20.99
C PRO A 69 -3.50 6.54 -19.53
N LEU A 70 -3.77 7.82 -19.24
CA LEU A 70 -3.58 8.40 -17.91
C LEU A 70 -4.85 9.08 -17.42
N VAL A 71 -5.22 8.81 -16.17
CA VAL A 71 -6.19 9.58 -15.40
C VAL A 71 -5.47 10.20 -14.21
N CYS A 72 -5.69 11.50 -13.97
CA CYS A 72 -5.13 12.22 -12.82
C CYS A 72 -6.22 12.46 -11.78
N ALA A 73 -5.91 12.24 -10.50
CA ALA A 73 -6.75 12.59 -9.37
C ALA A 73 -6.01 13.50 -8.40
N ILE A 74 -6.61 14.64 -8.05
CA ILE A 74 -6.17 15.50 -6.96
C ILE A 74 -6.96 15.08 -5.72
N ASN A 75 -6.29 14.40 -4.79
CA ASN A 75 -6.93 13.87 -3.59
C ASN A 75 -6.88 14.86 -2.43
N LYS A 76 -7.68 14.59 -1.39
CA LYS A 76 -7.90 15.41 -0.20
C LYS A 76 -8.71 16.68 -0.45
N LYS A 77 -9.64 16.64 -1.42
CA LYS A 77 -10.57 17.72 -1.76
C LYS A 77 -11.23 18.34 -0.53
N ASP A 78 -11.57 17.51 0.46
CA ASP A 78 -12.25 17.88 1.71
C ASP A 78 -11.48 18.89 2.59
N ILE A 79 -10.17 19.01 2.39
CA ILE A 79 -9.31 19.92 3.16
C ILE A 79 -8.48 20.89 2.30
N LEU A 80 -8.68 20.89 0.97
CA LEU A 80 -7.98 21.79 0.06
C LEU A 80 -8.51 23.22 0.16
N THR A 81 -7.58 24.19 0.10
CA THR A 81 -7.92 25.55 -0.24
C THR A 81 -8.05 25.70 -1.77
N LYS A 82 -8.69 26.80 -2.22
CA LYS A 82 -8.80 27.08 -3.67
C LYS A 82 -7.44 27.25 -4.33
N ASP A 83 -6.52 27.93 -3.67
CA ASP A 83 -5.17 28.17 -4.22
C ASP A 83 -4.40 26.85 -4.38
N GLU A 84 -4.47 25.96 -3.39
CA GLU A 84 -3.85 24.61 -3.46
C GLU A 84 -4.45 23.76 -4.58
N GLU A 85 -5.77 23.84 -4.78
CA GLU A 85 -6.42 23.14 -5.90
C GLU A 85 -5.97 23.71 -7.24
N GLU A 86 -5.91 25.03 -7.39
CA GLU A 86 -5.49 25.69 -8.61
C GLU A 86 -4.03 25.38 -8.95
N ASP A 87 -3.14 25.38 -7.97
CA ASP A 87 -1.73 25.01 -8.14
C ASP A 87 -1.57 23.55 -8.60
N ALA A 88 -2.28 22.62 -7.95
CA ALA A 88 -2.25 21.21 -8.32
C ALA A 88 -2.81 20.99 -9.74
N ARG A 89 -3.92 21.66 -10.09
CA ARG A 89 -4.50 21.61 -11.43
C ARG A 89 -3.56 22.20 -12.49
N PHE A 90 -2.91 23.31 -12.17
CA PHE A 90 -1.93 23.95 -13.07
C PHE A 90 -0.76 23.01 -13.35
N PHE A 91 -0.20 22.40 -12.31
CA PHE A 91 0.87 21.42 -12.43
C PHE A 91 0.45 20.28 -13.35
N LEU A 92 -0.67 19.61 -13.06
CA LEU A 92 -1.15 18.47 -13.85
C LEU A 92 -1.47 18.85 -15.29
N LYS A 93 -2.16 19.97 -15.54
CA LYS A 93 -2.46 20.44 -16.89
C LYS A 93 -1.23 20.79 -17.70
N SER A 94 -0.20 21.35 -17.06
CA SER A 94 1.06 21.68 -17.74
C SER A 94 1.83 20.43 -18.19
N ARG A 95 1.69 19.32 -17.45
CA ARG A 95 2.38 18.06 -17.72
C ARG A 95 1.54 17.11 -18.58
N PHE A 96 0.23 17.07 -18.37
CA PHE A 96 -0.72 16.15 -18.99
C PHE A 96 -1.95 16.89 -19.55
N PRO A 97 -1.78 17.69 -20.61
CA PRO A 97 -2.83 18.62 -21.08
C PRO A 97 -4.09 17.92 -21.58
N THR A 98 -4.00 16.66 -22.02
CA THR A 98 -5.11 15.89 -22.58
C THR A 98 -5.74 14.90 -21.61
N SER A 99 -5.11 14.66 -20.46
CA SER A 99 -5.61 13.69 -19.48
C SER A 99 -6.75 14.28 -18.64
N PRO A 100 -7.77 13.49 -18.27
CA PRO A 100 -8.79 13.90 -17.33
C PRO A 100 -8.16 14.16 -15.94
N ILE A 101 -8.60 15.24 -15.29
CA ILE A 101 -8.16 15.64 -13.96
C ILE A 101 -9.39 15.75 -13.08
N LEU A 102 -9.50 14.86 -12.09
CA LEU A 102 -10.60 14.80 -11.15
C LEU A 102 -10.18 15.28 -9.76
N LEU A 103 -11.14 15.81 -9.02
CA LEU A 103 -11.00 16.10 -7.59
C LEU A 103 -11.64 14.98 -6.78
N THR A 104 -10.88 14.41 -5.85
CA THR A 104 -11.33 13.32 -5.01
C THR A 104 -11.08 13.60 -3.53
N SER A 105 -11.89 13.02 -2.67
CA SER A 105 -11.60 12.82 -1.26
C SER A 105 -11.84 11.35 -0.93
N ALA A 106 -10.76 10.57 -0.84
CA ALA A 106 -10.85 9.18 -0.42
C ALA A 106 -11.38 9.04 1.02
N GLU A 107 -11.12 10.03 1.87
CA GLU A 107 -11.61 10.08 3.26
C GLU A 107 -13.14 10.25 3.34
N LYS A 108 -13.73 10.97 2.40
CA LYS A 108 -15.17 11.29 2.36
C LYS A 108 -15.93 10.53 1.28
N ASP A 109 -15.25 9.66 0.55
CA ASP A 109 -15.81 8.93 -0.59
C ASP A 109 -16.43 9.85 -1.66
N GLU A 110 -15.78 11.02 -1.90
CA GLU A 110 -16.22 12.00 -2.88
C GLU A 110 -15.39 11.92 -4.17
N GLY A 111 -16.04 11.98 -5.33
CA GLY A 111 -15.39 11.96 -6.64
C GLY A 111 -14.82 10.60 -7.05
N ILE A 112 -15.12 9.53 -6.29
CA ILE A 112 -14.64 8.19 -6.56
C ILE A 112 -15.42 7.54 -7.70
N ASP A 113 -16.76 7.73 -7.75
CA ASP A 113 -17.58 7.21 -8.84
C ASP A 113 -17.19 7.83 -10.19
N GLU A 114 -16.95 9.14 -10.23
CA GLU A 114 -16.48 9.83 -11.43
C GLU A 114 -15.11 9.33 -11.87
N LEU A 115 -14.21 9.06 -10.91
CA LEU A 115 -12.90 8.50 -11.17
C LEU A 115 -13.01 7.10 -11.79
N LEU A 116 -13.85 6.24 -11.24
CA LEU A 116 -14.10 4.90 -11.79
C LEU A 116 -14.71 4.96 -13.20
N ILE A 117 -15.62 5.90 -13.45
CA ILE A 117 -16.19 6.12 -14.80
C ILE A 117 -15.09 6.45 -15.80
N GLU A 118 -14.16 7.35 -15.48
CA GLU A 118 -13.05 7.71 -16.37
C GLU A 118 -12.09 6.55 -16.60
N LEU A 119 -11.80 5.74 -15.57
CA LEU A 119 -10.97 4.55 -15.70
C LEU A 119 -11.63 3.50 -16.61
N PHE A 120 -12.91 3.19 -16.41
CA PHE A 120 -13.63 2.24 -17.26
C PHE A 120 -13.75 2.69 -18.73
N LYS A 121 -13.78 3.99 -19.02
CA LYS A 121 -13.76 4.49 -20.41
C LYS A 121 -12.46 4.18 -21.15
N LEU A 122 -11.36 4.06 -20.41
CA LEU A 122 -10.02 3.81 -20.95
C LEU A 122 -9.62 2.33 -20.88
N ALA A 123 -10.31 1.54 -20.07
CA ALA A 123 -10.03 0.14 -19.90
C ALA A 123 -10.24 -0.64 -21.21
N PRO A 124 -9.29 -1.50 -21.60
CA PRO A 124 -9.49 -2.36 -22.76
C PRO A 124 -10.61 -3.38 -22.49
N GLU A 125 -11.30 -3.78 -23.57
CA GLU A 125 -12.24 -4.90 -23.48
C GLU A 125 -11.51 -6.22 -23.30
N GLY A 126 -12.00 -7.09 -22.41
CA GLY A 126 -11.40 -8.38 -22.12
C GLY A 126 -12.25 -9.25 -21.20
N GLU A 127 -11.77 -10.44 -20.94
CA GLU A 127 -12.38 -11.34 -19.95
C GLU A 127 -11.98 -10.89 -18.53
N LEU A 128 -12.77 -11.31 -17.54
CA LEU A 128 -12.44 -11.09 -16.13
C LEU A 128 -11.14 -11.86 -15.78
N MET A 129 -10.19 -11.16 -15.18
CA MET A 129 -8.92 -11.78 -14.75
C MET A 129 -9.08 -12.56 -13.45
N TYR A 130 -10.04 -12.19 -12.62
CA TYR A 130 -10.31 -12.76 -11.29
C TYR A 130 -11.80 -13.03 -11.13
N ASP A 131 -12.15 -13.94 -10.23
CA ASP A 131 -13.56 -14.18 -9.87
C ASP A 131 -14.23 -12.90 -9.39
N GLU A 132 -15.51 -12.73 -9.68
CA GLU A 132 -16.30 -11.52 -9.33
C GLU A 132 -16.29 -11.20 -7.83
N SER A 133 -16.16 -12.22 -6.99
CA SER A 133 -16.07 -12.07 -5.53
C SER A 133 -14.66 -11.71 -5.02
N SER A 134 -13.66 -11.74 -5.90
CA SER A 134 -12.27 -11.47 -5.52
C SER A 134 -12.05 -9.97 -5.37
N TYR A 135 -11.53 -9.55 -4.23
CA TYR A 135 -11.16 -8.13 -3.96
C TYR A 135 -9.66 -7.90 -3.84
N THR A 136 -8.86 -8.98 -3.78
CA THR A 136 -7.40 -8.93 -3.75
C THR A 136 -6.82 -10.28 -4.20
N ASP A 137 -5.66 -10.25 -4.80
CA ASP A 137 -4.84 -11.43 -5.14
C ASP A 137 -3.66 -11.62 -4.17
N GLN A 138 -3.52 -10.73 -3.19
CA GLN A 138 -2.46 -10.83 -2.20
C GLN A 138 -2.56 -12.10 -1.38
N ASN A 139 -1.42 -12.75 -1.14
CA ASN A 139 -1.37 -13.93 -0.29
C ASN A 139 -1.74 -13.62 1.18
N LEU A 140 -2.18 -14.64 1.90
CA LEU A 140 -2.67 -14.46 3.28
C LEU A 140 -1.58 -13.96 4.22
N GLU A 141 -0.36 -14.44 4.07
CA GLU A 141 0.79 -14.06 4.89
C GLU A 141 1.09 -12.57 4.75
N PHE A 142 1.07 -12.05 3.52
CA PHE A 142 1.27 -10.63 3.26
C PHE A 142 0.15 -9.78 3.88
N ARG A 143 -1.12 -10.17 3.67
CA ARG A 143 -2.26 -9.46 4.26
C ARG A 143 -2.20 -9.42 5.79
N ILE A 144 -1.85 -10.54 6.42
CA ILE A 144 -1.67 -10.62 7.88
C ILE A 144 -0.52 -9.71 8.32
N SER A 145 0.61 -9.73 7.59
CA SER A 145 1.76 -8.90 7.91
C SER A 145 1.43 -7.41 7.84
N GLU A 146 0.68 -6.97 6.83
CA GLU A 146 0.26 -5.57 6.66
C GLU A 146 -0.74 -5.12 7.73
N ILE A 147 -1.67 -5.98 8.15
CA ILE A 147 -2.55 -5.69 9.30
C ILE A 147 -1.71 -5.46 10.57
N ILE A 148 -0.75 -6.34 10.85
CA ILE A 148 0.10 -6.20 12.03
C ILE A 148 0.97 -4.94 11.91
N ARG A 149 1.51 -4.66 10.72
CA ARG A 149 2.32 -3.46 10.46
C ARG A 149 1.52 -2.18 10.68
N GLU A 150 0.31 -2.10 10.14
CA GLU A 150 -0.61 -0.97 10.34
C GLU A 150 -0.88 -0.70 11.83
N LYS A 151 -1.26 -1.75 12.60
CA LYS A 151 -1.53 -1.58 14.03
C LYS A 151 -0.28 -1.19 14.81
N THR A 152 0.89 -1.68 14.36
CA THR A 152 2.17 -1.31 14.98
C THR A 152 2.49 0.16 14.71
N ILE A 153 2.36 0.63 13.47
CA ILE A 153 2.60 2.01 13.06
C ILE A 153 1.67 2.98 13.81
N ASN A 154 0.39 2.66 13.88
CA ASN A 154 -0.61 3.50 14.53
C ASN A 154 -0.41 3.64 16.06
N MET A 155 0.35 2.73 16.66
CA MET A 155 0.67 2.80 18.10
C MET A 155 2.03 3.42 18.41
N LEU A 156 2.85 3.65 17.39
CA LEU A 156 4.19 4.21 17.54
C LEU A 156 4.19 5.67 17.12
N SER A 157 4.96 6.46 17.84
CA SER A 157 5.26 7.86 17.50
C SER A 157 6.60 7.97 16.77
N ASP A 158 6.83 9.11 16.14
CA ASP A 158 8.08 9.55 15.57
C ASP A 158 8.59 8.71 14.37
N GLU A 159 9.87 8.44 14.30
CA GLU A 159 10.54 7.82 13.14
C GLU A 159 10.47 6.28 13.11
N LEU A 160 9.91 5.63 14.14
CA LEU A 160 9.85 4.17 14.24
C LEU A 160 9.04 3.51 13.12
N PRO A 161 7.91 4.08 12.66
CA PRO A 161 7.12 3.50 11.57
C PRO A 161 7.92 3.13 10.32
N HIS A 162 8.92 3.95 9.99
CA HIS A 162 9.76 3.74 8.81
C HIS A 162 10.90 2.73 8.98
N THR A 163 11.05 2.18 10.20
CA THR A 163 12.17 1.30 10.55
C THR A 163 11.77 -0.14 10.79
N ILE A 164 10.50 -0.46 10.62
CA ILE A 164 9.95 -1.80 10.86
C ILE A 164 9.48 -2.47 9.58
N PHE A 165 9.55 -3.80 9.57
CA PHE A 165 8.77 -4.65 8.68
C PHE A 165 8.21 -5.83 9.48
N VAL A 166 7.12 -6.42 8.97
CA VAL A 166 6.50 -7.58 9.61
C VAL A 166 6.65 -8.78 8.69
N GLU A 167 6.92 -9.92 9.29
CA GLU A 167 7.07 -11.20 8.61
C GLU A 167 6.19 -12.24 9.30
N VAL A 168 5.33 -12.89 8.55
CA VAL A 168 4.66 -14.12 8.98
C VAL A 168 5.63 -15.27 8.74
N SER A 169 6.03 -15.97 9.80
CA SER A 169 6.95 -17.11 9.71
C SER A 169 6.23 -18.44 9.56
N ASP A 170 5.06 -18.54 10.18
CA ASP A 170 4.28 -19.76 10.18
C ASP A 170 2.78 -19.41 10.11
N LEU A 171 2.06 -20.13 9.25
CA LEU A 171 0.61 -20.10 9.12
C LEU A 171 0.13 -21.54 8.98
N GLU A 172 -0.49 -22.07 10.03
CA GLU A 172 -0.91 -23.46 10.12
C GLU A 172 -2.42 -23.56 10.30
N TYR A 173 -3.03 -24.51 9.61
CA TYR A 173 -4.44 -24.85 9.69
C TYR A 173 -4.62 -26.20 10.36
N ASP A 174 -5.48 -26.26 11.34
CA ASP A 174 -5.97 -27.50 11.95
C ASP A 174 -7.46 -27.62 11.60
N ASP A 175 -7.75 -28.45 10.62
CA ASP A 175 -9.12 -28.66 10.12
C ASP A 175 -9.98 -29.40 11.16
N GLU A 176 -9.39 -30.28 11.98
CA GLU A 176 -10.12 -31.04 13.00
C GLU A 176 -10.63 -30.12 14.13
N GLU A 177 -9.80 -29.21 14.59
CA GLU A 177 -10.16 -28.23 15.63
C GLU A 177 -10.78 -26.94 15.04
N ASN A 178 -10.84 -26.80 13.73
CA ASN A 178 -11.17 -25.55 13.02
C ASN A 178 -10.37 -24.37 13.56
N LYS A 179 -9.05 -24.53 13.59
CA LYS A 179 -8.11 -23.63 14.22
C LYS A 179 -7.07 -23.11 13.22
N VAL A 180 -6.75 -21.84 13.34
CA VAL A 180 -5.65 -21.20 12.60
C VAL A 180 -4.62 -20.72 13.60
N TRP A 181 -3.38 -21.14 13.45
CA TRP A 181 -2.26 -20.69 14.24
C TRP A 181 -1.29 -19.88 13.39
N ILE A 182 -0.93 -18.69 13.90
CA ILE A 182 -0.09 -17.73 13.19
C ILE A 182 1.07 -17.34 14.08
N ARG A 183 2.30 -17.42 13.54
CA ARG A 183 3.47 -16.78 14.14
C ARG A 183 3.98 -15.66 13.27
N ALA A 184 4.12 -14.46 13.85
CA ALA A 184 4.63 -13.30 13.15
C ALA A 184 5.70 -12.56 13.97
N PHE A 185 6.62 -11.92 13.26
CA PHE A 185 7.69 -11.11 13.84
C PHE A 185 7.58 -9.66 13.37
N ILE A 186 7.52 -8.73 14.32
CA ILE A 186 7.78 -7.33 14.06
C ILE A 186 9.29 -7.15 14.11
N ASN A 187 9.89 -6.86 12.97
CA ASN A 187 11.33 -6.70 12.82
C ASN A 187 11.71 -5.23 12.90
N THR A 188 12.67 -4.89 13.75
CA THR A 188 13.22 -3.54 13.93
C THR A 188 14.66 -3.49 13.44
N GLU A 189 15.18 -2.30 13.18
CA GLU A 189 16.57 -2.15 12.75
C GLU A 189 17.56 -2.19 13.92
N ARG A 190 17.13 -1.83 15.15
CA ARG A 190 17.99 -1.72 16.33
C ARG A 190 17.30 -2.31 17.56
N ASP A 191 18.09 -2.89 18.49
CA ASP A 191 17.58 -3.44 19.75
C ASP A 191 16.83 -2.41 20.63
N GLY A 192 17.28 -1.17 20.66
CA GLY A 192 16.58 -0.11 21.39
C GLY A 192 15.14 0.11 20.89
N GLN A 193 14.89 -0.03 19.60
CA GLN A 193 13.55 0.06 19.01
C GLN A 193 12.65 -1.11 19.42
N LYS A 194 13.22 -2.31 19.57
CA LYS A 194 12.50 -3.47 20.09
C LYS A 194 11.90 -3.18 21.47
N GLY A 195 12.67 -2.55 22.37
CA GLY A 195 12.18 -2.17 23.70
C GLY A 195 10.96 -1.25 23.65
N ILE A 196 10.91 -0.32 22.71
CA ILE A 196 9.79 0.61 22.53
C ILE A 196 8.54 -0.14 22.05
N ILE A 197 8.68 -1.04 21.07
CA ILE A 197 7.55 -1.85 20.55
C ILE A 197 7.01 -2.81 21.62
N VAL A 198 7.89 -3.43 22.39
CA VAL A 198 7.47 -4.32 23.49
C VAL A 198 6.77 -3.51 24.59
N GLY A 199 7.32 -2.36 24.96
CA GLY A 199 6.83 -1.51 26.04
C GLY A 199 7.12 -2.07 27.43
N LYS A 200 6.82 -1.27 28.46
CA LYS A 200 7.03 -1.67 29.85
C LYS A 200 6.17 -2.90 30.20
N GLY A 201 6.81 -3.98 30.59
CA GLY A 201 6.10 -5.23 30.91
C GLY A 201 5.36 -5.89 29.75
N GLY A 202 5.69 -5.53 28.50
CA GLY A 202 5.03 -6.08 27.30
C GLY A 202 3.67 -5.45 26.97
N GLU A 203 3.37 -4.28 27.53
CA GLU A 203 2.05 -3.64 27.38
C GLU A 203 1.76 -3.24 25.90
N ASN A 204 2.73 -2.68 25.19
CA ASN A 204 2.54 -2.23 23.81
C ASN A 204 2.31 -3.41 22.88
N ILE A 205 3.17 -4.42 22.91
CA ILE A 205 3.01 -5.61 22.04
C ILE A 205 1.69 -6.34 22.31
N LYS A 206 1.21 -6.34 23.57
CA LYS A 206 -0.10 -6.90 23.91
C LYS A 206 -1.24 -6.13 23.24
N LYS A 207 -1.19 -4.79 23.25
CA LYS A 207 -2.18 -3.92 22.57
C LYS A 207 -2.14 -4.13 21.04
N ILE A 208 -0.94 -4.15 20.44
CA ILE A 208 -0.76 -4.43 19.01
C ILE A 208 -1.37 -5.78 18.65
N ARG A 209 -1.03 -6.84 19.42
CA ARG A 209 -1.58 -8.18 19.20
C ARG A 209 -3.11 -8.19 19.28
N GLN A 210 -3.71 -7.53 20.26
CA GLN A 210 -5.17 -7.48 20.41
C GLN A 210 -5.85 -6.74 19.25
N ALA A 211 -5.28 -5.61 18.81
CA ALA A 211 -5.80 -4.85 17.67
C ALA A 211 -5.68 -5.65 16.37
N SER A 212 -4.52 -6.24 16.12
CA SER A 212 -4.28 -7.09 14.94
C SER A 212 -5.20 -8.33 14.93
N PHE A 213 -5.36 -8.98 16.06
CA PHE A 213 -6.23 -10.15 16.20
C PHE A 213 -7.66 -9.90 15.71
N LYS A 214 -8.24 -8.73 16.03
CA LYS A 214 -9.60 -8.37 15.61
C LYS A 214 -9.77 -8.33 14.10
N ASP A 215 -8.78 -7.79 13.39
CA ASP A 215 -8.84 -7.63 11.94
C ASP A 215 -8.42 -8.92 11.21
N ILE A 216 -7.40 -9.62 11.70
CA ILE A 216 -7.02 -10.96 11.19
C ILE A 216 -8.19 -11.95 11.33
N LYS A 217 -8.96 -11.88 12.42
CA LYS A 217 -10.14 -12.75 12.63
C LYS A 217 -11.18 -12.61 11.54
N LYS A 218 -11.29 -11.46 10.89
CA LYS A 218 -12.21 -11.24 9.76
C LYS A 218 -11.80 -12.02 8.50
N ILE A 219 -10.51 -12.35 8.36
CA ILE A 219 -9.99 -13.16 7.25
C ILE A 219 -10.38 -14.64 7.44
N PHE A 220 -10.54 -15.09 8.69
CA PHE A 220 -10.84 -16.47 9.05
C PHE A 220 -12.18 -16.56 9.80
N PRO A 221 -13.32 -16.31 9.12
CA PRO A 221 -14.63 -16.35 9.76
C PRO A 221 -14.94 -17.77 10.25
N GLY A 222 -15.41 -17.88 11.49
CA GLY A 222 -15.75 -19.16 12.09
C GLY A 222 -14.60 -19.93 12.76
N SER A 223 -13.36 -19.75 12.34
CA SER A 223 -12.21 -20.51 12.88
C SER A 223 -11.76 -19.98 14.24
N LYS A 224 -11.18 -20.83 15.07
CA LYS A 224 -10.43 -20.42 16.26
C LYS A 224 -9.08 -19.86 15.81
N LEU A 225 -8.74 -18.63 16.24
CA LEU A 225 -7.50 -17.98 15.86
C LEU A 225 -6.53 -17.90 17.03
N GLU A 226 -5.29 -18.31 16.81
CA GLU A 226 -4.17 -18.06 17.73
C GLU A 226 -3.09 -17.23 17.03
N LEU A 227 -2.63 -16.16 17.69
CA LEU A 227 -1.59 -15.26 17.18
C LEU A 227 -0.43 -15.19 18.16
N ASP A 228 0.73 -15.75 17.76
CA ASP A 228 2.02 -15.62 18.43
C ASP A 228 2.79 -14.46 17.79
N LEU A 229 2.72 -13.28 18.39
CA LEU A 229 3.38 -12.07 17.90
C LEU A 229 4.64 -11.77 18.72
N ARG A 230 5.79 -11.68 18.04
CA ARG A 230 7.10 -11.45 18.65
C ARG A 230 7.80 -10.24 18.02
N VAL A 231 8.83 -9.71 18.72
CA VAL A 231 9.67 -8.62 18.22
C VAL A 231 11.12 -9.08 18.17
N LYS A 232 11.79 -8.86 17.04
CA LYS A 232 13.24 -9.11 16.90
C LYS A 232 13.94 -7.94 16.21
N ALA A 233 15.23 -7.76 16.46
CA ALA A 233 16.06 -6.81 15.77
C ALA A 233 16.79 -7.49 14.60
N VAL A 234 16.72 -6.87 13.44
CA VAL A 234 17.40 -7.29 12.21
C VAL A 234 18.20 -6.12 11.68
N ALA A 235 19.48 -6.07 12.06
CA ALA A 235 20.35 -4.95 11.74
C ALA A 235 20.45 -4.70 10.23
N LYS A 236 20.33 -3.44 9.83
CA LYS A 236 20.49 -2.98 8.43
C LYS A 236 19.61 -3.71 7.41
N TRP A 237 18.45 -4.20 7.82
CA TRP A 237 17.55 -4.95 6.93
C TRP A 237 17.21 -4.20 5.64
N ARG A 238 17.12 -2.86 5.69
CA ARG A 238 16.87 -1.99 4.53
C ARG A 238 17.99 -1.97 3.48
N ASN A 239 19.16 -2.52 3.82
CA ASN A 239 20.28 -2.70 2.90
C ASN A 239 20.52 -4.18 2.55
N ASN A 240 19.68 -5.09 3.06
CA ASN A 240 19.79 -6.52 2.80
C ASN A 240 18.91 -6.91 1.61
N GLN A 241 19.54 -7.18 0.47
CA GLN A 241 18.88 -7.48 -0.78
C GLN A 241 17.91 -8.67 -0.66
N VAL A 242 18.31 -9.73 0.06
CA VAL A 242 17.48 -10.94 0.24
C VAL A 242 16.17 -10.62 0.98
N ILE A 243 16.26 -9.80 2.03
CA ILE A 243 15.07 -9.38 2.79
C ILE A 243 14.19 -8.48 1.95
N LEU A 244 14.79 -7.53 1.22
CA LEU A 244 14.06 -6.62 0.34
C LEU A 244 13.37 -7.39 -0.78
N ASP A 245 14.05 -8.33 -1.43
CA ASP A 245 13.46 -9.14 -2.50
C ASP A 245 12.28 -9.99 -1.98
N LYS A 246 12.35 -10.51 -0.75
CA LYS A 246 11.21 -11.20 -0.12
C LYS A 246 10.04 -10.26 0.08
N ILE A 247 10.26 -9.09 0.70
CA ILE A 247 9.20 -8.10 0.97
C ILE A 247 8.56 -7.64 -0.35
N PHE A 248 9.34 -7.26 -1.35
CA PHE A 248 8.82 -6.75 -2.62
C PHE A 248 8.21 -7.82 -3.52
N LYS A 249 8.65 -9.09 -3.42
CA LYS A 249 8.02 -10.21 -4.13
C LYS A 249 6.60 -10.47 -3.62
N ASP A 250 6.35 -10.27 -2.34
CA ASP A 250 5.02 -10.41 -1.75
C ASP A 250 4.09 -9.23 -2.11
N MET A 251 4.67 -8.07 -2.49
CA MET A 251 3.93 -6.90 -2.98
C MET A 251 3.61 -6.95 -4.49
N SER A 252 4.33 -7.76 -5.28
CA SER A 252 4.26 -7.77 -6.75
C SER A 252 3.54 -9.00 -7.33
N LYS A 253 2.78 -9.73 -6.53
CA LYS A 253 1.98 -10.86 -6.98
C LYS A 253 0.54 -10.52 -7.10
#